data_9b66faa55f1b1f7f4cd0d367c9173a4f
#
_entry.id   9b66faa55f1b1f7f4cd0d367c9173a4f
#
_cell.length_a   1.000
_cell.length_b   1.000
_cell.length_c   1.000
_cell.angle_alpha   90.00
_cell.angle_beta   90.00
_cell.angle_gamma   90.00
#
_symmetry.space_group_name_H-M   'P 1'
#
loop_
_entity.id
_entity.type
_entity.pdbx_description
1 polymer ?
#
loop_
_entity_poly.entity_id
_entity_poly.type
_entity_poly.pdbx_seq_one_letter_code
_entity_poly.pdbx_strand_id
1 'polypeptide(L)'
;MIANTFLFSGPLNAERLSWFAEILKNFFVRLHPDALRYSSREKNPLFSFFITGDALYSLHEEETLQIWDIILSLPSVYLICDRRELDLRGLSVSSLMMKFPEQVFDKNETDQSGRPFWKEIIRSCRQVDPDTNTLGYLQISSPYMNRCSQNSLNCLLAAAQEEISPELYAYLDGIHITHNNQNPVEFKNIGTGFQEIGEIAKKGNHPFLILACGRSASERGYNTWNDGKGMVTSTCTIDSCKIRHLNIIVNRFRHSHCILGESAGLIDISHILPTGRILWEKKESIPPSLVLMITHTPYGTEHTFGGLAFGIACAHSGIATRVIFLEDGIYSLTGNQETEPDDIFFNIQKIIDAAGGNENLELYAYLPSFHNRNVQKHKKMNAVLDIGPGELTALLFSPPHGVTANHQRILFF
;
A
#
# COMPACT_ATOMS: atom_id res chain seq x y z
N MET A 1 3.09 18.15 13.12
CA MET A 1 1.73 17.56 13.26
C MET A 1 1.84 16.13 12.76
N ILE A 2 1.44 15.14 13.55
CA ILE A 2 1.52 13.73 13.18
C ILE A 2 0.30 13.45 12.32
N ALA A 3 0.48 12.83 11.16
CA ALA A 3 -0.61 12.35 10.31
C ALA A 3 -0.27 10.95 9.79
N ASN A 4 -1.23 10.04 9.84
CA ASN A 4 -1.09 8.69 9.33
C ASN A 4 -2.27 8.40 8.41
N THR A 5 -1.99 7.95 7.20
CA THR A 5 -2.99 7.74 6.15
C THR A 5 -2.99 6.29 5.72
N PHE A 6 -4.18 5.68 5.67
CA PHE A 6 -4.40 4.33 5.14
C PHE A 6 -5.46 4.35 4.06
N LEU A 7 -5.23 3.66 2.96
CA LEU A 7 -6.18 3.42 1.89
C LEU A 7 -6.46 1.92 1.78
N PHE A 8 -7.73 1.55 1.77
CA PHE A 8 -8.19 0.20 1.53
C PHE A 8 -9.25 0.18 0.43
N SER A 9 -9.02 -0.64 -0.58
CA SER A 9 -9.96 -0.86 -1.68
C SER A 9 -10.39 -2.33 -1.83
N GLY A 10 -9.57 -3.26 -1.38
CA GLY A 10 -9.91 -4.69 -1.30
C GLY A 10 -10.64 -5.05 0.00
N PRO A 11 -11.16 -6.27 0.11
CA PRO A 11 -11.91 -6.73 1.29
C PRO A 11 -11.12 -6.55 2.59
N LEU A 12 -11.81 -6.06 3.62
CA LEU A 12 -11.29 -5.96 4.99
C LEU A 12 -11.99 -6.99 5.85
N ASN A 13 -11.26 -8.01 6.27
CA ASN A 13 -11.77 -9.04 7.17
C ASN A 13 -11.63 -8.63 8.64
N ALA A 14 -12.31 -9.36 9.54
CA ALA A 14 -12.29 -9.10 10.97
C ALA A 14 -10.88 -9.24 11.59
N GLU A 15 -10.07 -10.18 11.12
CA GLU A 15 -8.69 -10.35 11.60
C GLU A 15 -7.85 -9.10 11.31
N ARG A 16 -7.94 -8.58 10.05
CA ARG A 16 -7.23 -7.36 9.65
C ARG A 16 -7.64 -6.16 10.49
N LEU A 17 -8.92 -5.94 10.67
CA LEU A 17 -9.42 -4.85 11.50
C LEU A 17 -9.04 -5.02 12.97
N SER A 18 -9.04 -6.26 13.50
CA SER A 18 -8.68 -6.54 14.89
C SER A 18 -7.24 -6.17 15.19
N TRP A 19 -6.29 -6.57 14.34
CA TRP A 19 -4.90 -6.18 14.60
C TRP A 19 -4.66 -4.68 14.36
N PHE A 20 -5.41 -4.01 13.45
CA PHE A 20 -5.39 -2.55 13.36
C PHE A 20 -5.92 -1.89 14.64
N ALA A 21 -7.02 -2.36 15.19
CA ALA A 21 -7.56 -1.85 16.45
C ALA A 21 -6.55 -1.98 17.60
N GLU A 22 -5.83 -3.12 17.68
CA GLU A 22 -4.79 -3.32 18.67
C GLU A 22 -3.58 -2.40 18.47
N ILE A 23 -3.12 -2.23 17.22
CA ILE A 23 -2.04 -1.31 16.89
C ILE A 23 -2.41 0.12 17.33
N LEU A 24 -3.60 0.60 17.00
CA LEU A 24 -4.05 1.92 17.38
C LEU A 24 -4.13 2.08 18.91
N LYS A 25 -4.70 1.10 19.63
CA LYS A 25 -4.71 1.11 21.09
C LYS A 25 -3.30 1.19 21.68
N ASN A 26 -2.38 0.36 21.18
CA ASN A 26 -0.99 0.37 21.63
C ASN A 26 -0.28 1.69 21.30
N PHE A 27 -0.56 2.28 20.12
CA PHE A 27 -0.04 3.59 19.76
C PHE A 27 -0.44 4.67 20.77
N PHE A 28 -1.73 4.78 21.08
CA PHE A 28 -2.22 5.76 22.06
C PHE A 28 -1.73 5.50 23.48
N VAL A 29 -1.66 4.23 23.90
CA VAL A 29 -1.27 3.89 25.29
C VAL A 29 0.24 4.01 25.50
N ARG A 30 1.06 3.57 24.54
CA ARG A 30 2.51 3.41 24.73
C ARG A 30 3.33 4.53 24.11
N LEU A 31 2.96 4.98 22.91
CA LEU A 31 3.76 5.92 22.14
C LEU A 31 3.28 7.36 22.31
N HIS A 32 1.99 7.57 22.45
CA HIS A 32 1.39 8.91 22.56
C HIS A 32 0.30 9.00 23.64
N PRO A 33 0.62 8.75 24.92
CA PRO A 33 -0.37 8.85 26.00
C PRO A 33 -0.94 10.28 26.14
N ASP A 34 -0.19 11.29 25.75
CA ASP A 34 -0.66 12.69 25.76
C ASP A 34 -1.65 12.99 24.63
N ALA A 35 -1.62 12.26 23.51
CA ALA A 35 -2.60 12.42 22.43
C ALA A 35 -4.03 12.17 22.93
N LEU A 36 -4.21 11.29 23.90
CA LEU A 36 -5.50 11.05 24.56
C LEU A 36 -6.01 12.29 25.32
N ARG A 37 -5.10 13.18 25.76
CA ARG A 37 -5.43 14.38 26.54
C ARG A 37 -5.67 15.62 25.66
N TYR A 38 -5.06 15.68 24.48
CA TYR A 38 -5.08 16.84 23.58
C TYR A 38 -6.09 16.76 22.45
N SER A 39 -6.67 15.57 22.21
CA SER A 39 -7.56 15.30 21.07
C SER A 39 -8.81 16.18 20.98
N SER A 40 -9.22 16.83 22.07
CA SER A 40 -10.41 17.69 22.07
C SER A 40 -10.20 19.09 21.46
N ARG A 41 -8.97 19.48 21.10
CA ARG A 41 -8.65 20.83 20.60
C ARG A 41 -8.03 20.90 19.22
N GLU A 42 -7.50 19.80 18.69
CA GLU A 42 -6.89 19.79 17.35
C GLU A 42 -7.87 19.27 16.31
N LYS A 43 -8.13 20.07 15.28
CA LYS A 43 -9.05 19.73 14.17
C LYS A 43 -8.49 18.74 13.16
N ASN A 44 -7.24 18.27 13.33
CA ASN A 44 -6.59 17.40 12.36
C ASN A 44 -6.50 15.98 12.90
N PRO A 45 -6.84 14.98 12.07
CA PRO A 45 -6.76 13.57 12.46
C PRO A 45 -5.31 13.12 12.65
N LEU A 46 -5.08 12.26 13.64
CA LEU A 46 -3.83 11.49 13.76
C LEU A 46 -3.84 10.29 12.80
N PHE A 47 -5.02 9.75 12.56
CA PHE A 47 -5.23 8.60 11.66
C PHE A 47 -6.40 8.88 10.72
N SER A 48 -6.17 8.72 9.43
CA SER A 48 -7.19 8.81 8.38
C SER A 48 -7.29 7.48 7.65
N PHE A 49 -8.44 6.82 7.75
CA PHE A 49 -8.76 5.61 7.01
C PHE A 49 -9.65 5.97 5.82
N PHE A 50 -9.12 5.77 4.62
CA PHE A 50 -9.84 5.94 3.36
C PHE A 50 -10.33 4.59 2.87
N ILE A 51 -11.64 4.44 2.75
CA ILE A 51 -12.29 3.17 2.40
C ILE A 51 -13.06 3.33 1.10
N THR A 52 -12.75 2.49 0.12
CA THR A 52 -13.41 2.43 -1.19
C THR A 52 -13.54 0.99 -1.66
N GLY A 53 -14.21 0.74 -2.77
CA GLY A 53 -14.34 -0.60 -3.33
C GLY A 53 -14.94 -1.61 -2.37
N ASP A 54 -14.39 -2.81 -2.34
CA ASP A 54 -14.94 -3.91 -1.54
C ASP A 54 -14.63 -3.79 -0.04
N ALA A 55 -13.70 -2.91 0.33
CA ALA A 55 -13.46 -2.60 1.74
C ALA A 55 -14.69 -1.98 2.43
N LEU A 56 -15.61 -1.36 1.67
CA LEU A 56 -16.86 -0.77 2.20
C LEU A 56 -17.81 -1.81 2.82
N TYR A 57 -17.77 -3.08 2.40
CA TYR A 57 -18.59 -4.13 3.00
C TYR A 57 -18.28 -4.34 4.47
N SER A 58 -17.04 -4.08 4.91
CA SER A 58 -16.64 -4.18 6.31
C SER A 58 -17.42 -3.22 7.24
N LEU A 59 -18.10 -2.22 6.68
CA LEU A 59 -18.94 -1.28 7.43
C LEU A 59 -20.38 -1.78 7.62
N HIS A 60 -20.72 -2.99 7.10
CA HIS A 60 -22.04 -3.57 7.11
C HIS A 60 -22.10 -4.99 7.68
N GLU A 61 -20.97 -5.68 7.76
CA GLU A 61 -20.86 -6.98 8.40
C GLU A 61 -20.81 -6.79 9.92
N GLU A 62 -21.59 -7.55 10.68
CA GLU A 62 -21.75 -7.36 12.13
C GLU A 62 -20.41 -7.43 12.88
N GLU A 63 -19.58 -8.43 12.56
CA GLU A 63 -18.29 -8.64 13.22
C GLU A 63 -17.33 -7.49 12.96
N THR A 64 -17.16 -7.07 11.72
CA THR A 64 -16.26 -5.98 11.34
C THR A 64 -16.77 -4.62 11.81
N LEU A 65 -18.11 -4.42 11.84
CA LEU A 65 -18.72 -3.20 12.34
C LEU A 65 -18.43 -2.99 13.83
N GLN A 66 -18.48 -4.05 14.64
CA GLN A 66 -18.10 -3.98 16.06
C GLN A 66 -16.64 -3.55 16.24
N ILE A 67 -15.75 -3.99 15.36
CA ILE A 67 -14.34 -3.58 15.41
C ILE A 67 -14.17 -2.13 14.97
N TRP A 68 -14.92 -1.69 13.94
CA TRP A 68 -14.95 -0.28 13.55
C TRP A 68 -15.45 0.63 14.68
N ASP A 69 -16.44 0.20 15.46
CA ASP A 69 -16.90 0.92 16.65
C ASP A 69 -15.74 1.12 17.66
N ILE A 70 -14.90 0.11 17.85
CA ILE A 70 -13.71 0.21 18.72
C ILE A 70 -12.71 1.19 18.14
N ILE A 71 -12.41 1.10 16.85
CA ILE A 71 -11.45 1.96 16.16
C ILE A 71 -11.91 3.42 16.22
N LEU A 72 -13.17 3.69 15.91
CA LEU A 72 -13.73 5.04 15.89
C LEU A 72 -13.99 5.61 17.30
N SER A 73 -14.00 4.79 18.34
CA SER A 73 -14.01 5.28 19.72
C SER A 73 -12.67 5.90 20.16
N LEU A 74 -11.59 5.64 19.42
CA LEU A 74 -10.29 6.23 19.69
C LEU A 74 -10.26 7.70 19.21
N PRO A 75 -9.57 8.57 19.93
CA PRO A 75 -9.51 9.99 19.59
C PRO A 75 -8.72 10.22 18.28
N SER A 76 -9.12 11.24 17.54
CA SER A 76 -8.41 11.67 16.31
C SER A 76 -8.23 10.57 15.25
N VAL A 77 -9.14 9.61 15.21
CA VAL A 77 -9.25 8.60 14.15
C VAL A 77 -10.41 8.99 13.24
N TYR A 78 -10.14 9.13 11.94
CA TYR A 78 -11.14 9.52 10.95
C TYR A 78 -11.35 8.38 9.95
N LEU A 79 -12.60 8.17 9.58
CA LEU A 79 -13.06 7.25 8.54
C LEU A 79 -13.65 8.07 7.40
N ILE A 80 -13.06 7.99 6.23
CA ILE A 80 -13.50 8.69 5.02
C ILE A 80 -13.92 7.64 4.00
N CYS A 81 -15.20 7.65 3.64
CA CYS A 81 -15.79 6.70 2.71
C CYS A 81 -15.99 7.33 1.33
N ASP A 82 -15.75 6.54 0.29
CA ASP A 82 -16.03 6.91 -1.08
C ASP A 82 -17.55 6.82 -1.33
N ARG A 83 -18.23 7.96 -1.38
CA ARG A 83 -19.68 8.06 -1.56
C ARG A 83 -20.16 7.39 -2.84
N ARG A 84 -19.42 7.54 -3.94
CA ARG A 84 -19.80 6.92 -5.21
C ARG A 84 -19.79 5.41 -5.14
N GLU A 85 -18.77 4.84 -4.50
CA GLU A 85 -18.67 3.39 -4.32
C GLU A 85 -19.72 2.85 -3.34
N LEU A 86 -20.14 3.65 -2.33
CA LEU A 86 -21.28 3.35 -1.49
C LEU A 86 -22.58 3.29 -2.31
N ASP A 87 -22.85 4.34 -3.10
CA ASP A 87 -24.06 4.42 -3.93
C ASP A 87 -24.14 3.27 -4.95
N LEU A 88 -23.01 2.92 -5.58
CA LEU A 88 -22.93 1.80 -6.53
C LEU A 88 -23.25 0.44 -5.89
N ARG A 89 -22.95 0.26 -4.61
CA ARG A 89 -23.21 -0.98 -3.86
C ARG A 89 -24.53 -0.97 -3.09
N GLY A 90 -25.27 0.15 -3.12
CA GLY A 90 -26.48 0.32 -2.31
C GLY A 90 -26.20 0.35 -0.81
N LEU A 91 -24.99 0.76 -0.39
CA LEU A 91 -24.56 0.82 0.99
C LEU A 91 -24.73 2.23 1.56
N SER A 92 -24.88 2.34 2.89
CA SER A 92 -25.02 3.61 3.59
C SER A 92 -24.24 3.59 4.90
N VAL A 93 -23.52 4.66 5.17
CA VAL A 93 -22.79 4.87 6.43
C VAL A 93 -23.51 5.83 7.39
N SER A 94 -24.78 6.13 7.13
CA SER A 94 -25.56 7.10 7.92
C SER A 94 -25.64 6.75 9.41
N SER A 95 -25.74 5.47 9.76
CA SER A 95 -25.75 5.02 11.16
C SER A 95 -24.43 5.29 11.88
N LEU A 96 -23.30 5.05 11.20
CA LEU A 96 -21.96 5.37 11.72
C LEU A 96 -21.75 6.89 11.82
N MET A 97 -22.20 7.66 10.83
CA MET A 97 -22.14 9.13 10.87
C MET A 97 -22.97 9.72 12.01
N MET A 98 -24.14 9.14 12.32
CA MET A 98 -24.92 9.56 13.47
C MET A 98 -24.24 9.22 14.81
N LYS A 99 -23.54 8.08 14.87
CA LYS A 99 -22.83 7.64 16.08
C LYS A 99 -21.50 8.39 16.27
N PHE A 100 -20.79 8.70 15.18
CA PHE A 100 -19.46 9.33 15.15
C PHE A 100 -19.46 10.54 14.19
N PRO A 101 -20.23 11.62 14.48
CA PRO A 101 -20.48 12.71 13.53
C PRO A 101 -19.24 13.54 13.19
N GLU A 102 -18.22 13.53 14.04
CA GLU A 102 -16.98 14.28 13.81
C GLU A 102 -15.85 13.44 13.22
N GLN A 103 -16.07 12.12 13.04
CA GLN A 103 -15.02 11.18 12.66
C GLN A 103 -15.34 10.39 11.38
N VAL A 104 -16.63 10.26 11.02
CA VAL A 104 -17.06 9.52 9.83
C VAL A 104 -17.58 10.47 8.78
N PHE A 105 -17.01 10.39 7.58
CA PHE A 105 -17.34 11.26 6.45
C PHE A 105 -17.59 10.43 5.19
N ASP A 106 -18.61 10.79 4.44
CA ASP A 106 -18.78 10.34 3.07
C ASP A 106 -18.42 11.48 2.10
N LYS A 107 -17.52 11.24 1.19
CA LYS A 107 -17.06 12.24 0.22
C LYS A 107 -17.66 11.95 -1.15
N ASN A 108 -18.48 12.88 -1.65
CA ASN A 108 -19.16 12.74 -2.94
C ASN A 108 -18.29 13.30 -4.07
N GLU A 109 -18.27 12.60 -5.21
CA GLU A 109 -17.61 13.07 -6.44
C GLU A 109 -18.34 14.25 -7.13
N THR A 110 -19.60 14.54 -6.75
CA THR A 110 -20.43 15.58 -7.39
C THR A 110 -20.14 17.01 -6.92
N ASP A 111 -19.24 17.19 -5.96
CA ASP A 111 -18.76 18.53 -5.65
C ASP A 111 -18.06 19.11 -6.90
N GLN A 112 -18.37 20.36 -7.24
CA GLN A 112 -17.81 21.06 -8.42
C GLN A 112 -16.28 21.09 -8.47
N SER A 113 -15.61 20.75 -7.36
CA SER A 113 -14.15 20.57 -7.27
C SER A 113 -13.63 19.25 -7.89
N GLY A 114 -14.51 18.30 -8.29
CA GLY A 114 -14.18 17.00 -8.89
C GLY A 114 -13.39 16.04 -7.98
N ARG A 115 -13.97 14.90 -7.64
CA ARG A 115 -13.34 13.78 -6.90
C ARG A 115 -12.82 14.11 -5.50
N PRO A 116 -13.66 14.62 -4.58
CA PRO A 116 -13.22 15.06 -3.27
C PRO A 116 -12.57 13.94 -2.42
N PHE A 117 -13.00 12.67 -2.56
CA PHE A 117 -12.39 11.54 -1.87
C PHE A 117 -10.90 11.39 -2.23
N TRP A 118 -10.56 11.31 -3.52
CA TRP A 118 -9.18 11.12 -3.97
C TRP A 118 -8.30 12.35 -3.72
N LYS A 119 -8.86 13.55 -3.83
CA LYS A 119 -8.16 14.79 -3.46
C LYS A 119 -7.85 14.85 -1.96
N GLU A 120 -8.75 14.35 -1.13
CA GLU A 120 -8.53 14.30 0.32
C GLU A 120 -7.40 13.32 0.68
N ILE A 121 -7.29 12.17 0.01
CA ILE A 121 -6.14 11.27 0.15
C ILE A 121 -4.84 12.00 -0.16
N ILE A 122 -4.79 12.73 -1.27
CA ILE A 122 -3.60 13.49 -1.67
C ILE A 122 -3.24 14.55 -0.63
N ARG A 123 -4.22 15.27 -0.11
CA ARG A 123 -4.02 16.25 0.96
C ARG A 123 -3.51 15.60 2.23
N SER A 124 -4.04 14.43 2.59
CA SER A 124 -3.57 13.65 3.74
C SER A 124 -2.12 13.19 3.54
N CYS A 125 -1.73 12.74 2.34
CA CYS A 125 -0.33 12.42 2.02
C CYS A 125 0.59 13.64 2.17
N ARG A 126 0.14 14.83 1.73
CA ARG A 126 0.90 16.08 1.91
C ARG A 126 1.02 16.53 3.37
N GLN A 127 0.10 16.12 4.24
CA GLN A 127 0.24 16.36 5.68
C GLN A 127 1.35 15.52 6.28
N VAL A 128 1.53 14.28 5.79
CA VAL A 128 2.63 13.38 6.21
C VAL A 128 3.96 13.87 5.63
N ASP A 129 3.99 14.18 4.33
CA ASP A 129 5.17 14.67 3.62
C ASP A 129 4.81 15.93 2.81
N PRO A 130 5.04 17.13 3.36
CA PRO A 130 4.71 18.42 2.72
C PRO A 130 5.43 18.64 1.39
N ASP A 131 6.59 18.02 1.18
CA ASP A 131 7.35 18.13 -0.06
C ASP A 131 6.82 17.19 -1.17
N THR A 132 5.68 16.50 -0.94
CA THR A 132 5.08 15.56 -1.90
C THR A 132 4.79 16.25 -3.23
N ASN A 133 5.58 15.91 -4.25
CA ASN A 133 5.44 16.38 -5.62
C ASN A 133 5.28 15.23 -6.63
N THR A 134 5.37 13.99 -6.17
CA THR A 134 5.23 12.77 -6.96
C THR A 134 4.37 11.76 -6.22
N LEU A 135 3.38 11.20 -6.89
CA LEU A 135 2.53 10.14 -6.37
C LEU A 135 2.63 8.92 -7.27
N GLY A 136 3.17 7.83 -6.73
CA GLY A 136 3.17 6.52 -7.36
C GLY A 136 1.96 5.70 -6.93
N TYR A 137 1.37 4.96 -7.85
CA TYR A 137 0.35 3.96 -7.57
C TYR A 137 0.81 2.59 -8.03
N LEU A 138 0.92 1.64 -7.10
CA LEU A 138 1.27 0.25 -7.39
C LEU A 138 0.00 -0.53 -7.72
N GLN A 139 -0.18 -0.89 -8.98
CA GLN A 139 -1.27 -1.72 -9.48
C GLN A 139 -0.80 -3.17 -9.56
N ILE A 140 -1.42 -4.06 -8.81
CA ILE A 140 -1.09 -5.49 -8.76
C ILE A 140 -2.19 -6.37 -9.35
N SER A 141 -3.46 -5.97 -9.26
CA SER A 141 -4.59 -6.71 -9.79
C SER A 141 -4.86 -6.41 -11.26
N SER A 142 -5.42 -7.37 -11.95
CA SER A 142 -5.86 -7.27 -13.34
C SER A 142 -6.96 -6.22 -13.51
N PRO A 143 -6.96 -5.43 -14.61
CA PRO A 143 -8.04 -4.51 -14.90
C PRO A 143 -9.35 -5.25 -15.17
N TYR A 144 -10.46 -4.57 -14.89
CA TYR A 144 -11.83 -5.05 -15.15
C TYR A 144 -12.30 -6.28 -14.35
N MET A 145 -11.43 -6.95 -13.62
CA MET A 145 -11.82 -8.04 -12.70
C MET A 145 -12.48 -7.50 -11.43
N ASN A 146 -12.06 -6.31 -11.03
CA ASN A 146 -12.61 -5.55 -9.91
C ASN A 146 -12.45 -4.05 -10.20
N ARG A 147 -12.81 -3.20 -9.26
CA ARG A 147 -12.71 -1.74 -9.43
C ARG A 147 -11.34 -1.15 -9.06
N CYS A 148 -10.36 -1.94 -8.69
CA CYS A 148 -9.05 -1.43 -8.27
C CYS A 148 -8.37 -0.60 -9.37
N SER A 149 -8.48 -1.00 -10.64
CA SER A 149 -7.93 -0.22 -11.76
C SER A 149 -8.67 1.09 -12.00
N GLN A 150 -9.97 1.16 -11.71
CA GLN A 150 -10.71 2.43 -11.75
C GLN A 150 -10.28 3.33 -10.59
N ASN A 151 -9.97 2.74 -9.44
CA ASN A 151 -9.46 3.46 -8.27
C ASN A 151 -8.07 4.03 -8.55
N SER A 152 -7.15 3.26 -9.18
CA SER A 152 -5.84 3.77 -9.58
C SER A 152 -5.96 4.94 -10.57
N LEU A 153 -6.86 4.82 -11.56
CA LEU A 153 -7.12 5.88 -12.52
C LEU A 153 -7.64 7.16 -11.84
N ASN A 154 -8.59 7.03 -10.90
CA ASN A 154 -9.14 8.16 -10.16
C ASN A 154 -8.10 8.83 -9.27
N CYS A 155 -7.26 8.03 -8.60
CA CYS A 155 -6.16 8.51 -7.78
C CYS A 155 -5.14 9.32 -8.59
N LEU A 156 -4.67 8.75 -9.71
CA LEU A 156 -3.68 9.39 -10.58
C LEU A 156 -4.23 10.66 -11.26
N LEU A 157 -5.52 10.65 -11.62
CA LEU A 157 -6.16 11.84 -12.18
C LEU A 157 -6.27 12.96 -11.12
N ALA A 158 -6.65 12.61 -9.89
CA ALA A 158 -6.69 13.59 -8.79
C ALA A 158 -5.28 14.15 -8.50
N ALA A 159 -4.23 13.30 -8.54
CA ALA A 159 -2.85 13.75 -8.40
C ALA A 159 -2.46 14.77 -9.48
N ALA A 160 -2.78 14.48 -10.77
CA ALA A 160 -2.52 15.41 -11.87
C ALA A 160 -3.27 16.73 -11.71
N GLN A 161 -4.51 16.71 -11.20
CA GLN A 161 -5.31 17.91 -10.93
C GLN A 161 -4.79 18.73 -9.75
N GLU A 162 -4.14 18.10 -8.78
CA GLU A 162 -3.51 18.75 -7.61
C GLU A 162 -2.02 19.10 -7.87
N GLU A 163 -1.60 19.13 -9.14
CA GLU A 163 -0.24 19.48 -9.56
C GLU A 163 0.86 18.58 -8.96
N ILE A 164 0.54 17.30 -8.82
CA ILE A 164 1.48 16.24 -8.42
C ILE A 164 1.76 15.37 -9.64
N SER A 165 3.04 15.05 -9.88
CA SER A 165 3.45 14.13 -10.95
C SER A 165 2.90 12.72 -10.70
N PRO A 166 1.94 12.22 -11.50
CA PRO A 166 1.39 10.89 -11.30
C PRO A 166 2.33 9.82 -11.89
N GLU A 167 2.50 8.71 -11.18
CA GLU A 167 3.27 7.57 -11.64
C GLU A 167 2.48 6.28 -11.44
N LEU A 168 2.36 5.45 -12.48
CA LEU A 168 1.76 4.13 -12.40
C LEU A 168 2.84 3.06 -12.45
N TYR A 169 2.83 2.15 -11.49
CA TYR A 169 3.68 0.97 -11.45
C TYR A 169 2.83 -0.28 -11.65
N ALA A 170 2.86 -0.84 -12.87
CA ALA A 170 2.14 -2.06 -13.22
C ALA A 170 2.99 -3.29 -12.88
N TYR A 171 2.53 -4.06 -11.89
CA TYR A 171 3.22 -5.20 -11.34
C TYR A 171 2.29 -6.41 -11.25
N LEU A 172 2.81 -7.62 -11.34
CA LEU A 172 2.04 -8.87 -11.41
C LEU A 172 0.94 -8.77 -12.48
N ASP A 173 -0.32 -9.13 -12.16
CA ASP A 173 -1.45 -9.03 -13.09
C ASP A 173 -1.82 -7.58 -13.42
N GLY A 174 -1.36 -6.62 -12.63
CA GLY A 174 -1.50 -5.20 -12.94
C GLY A 174 -0.89 -4.78 -14.27
N ILE A 175 0.01 -5.59 -14.87
CA ILE A 175 0.56 -5.34 -16.21
C ILE A 175 -0.53 -5.23 -17.27
N HIS A 176 -1.64 -5.96 -17.12
CA HIS A 176 -2.74 -5.96 -18.08
C HIS A 176 -3.41 -4.58 -18.22
N ILE A 177 -3.24 -3.69 -17.24
CA ILE A 177 -3.73 -2.29 -17.33
C ILE A 177 -3.05 -1.51 -18.46
N THR A 178 -1.88 -1.95 -18.90
CA THR A 178 -1.09 -1.30 -19.95
C THR A 178 -1.41 -1.80 -21.36
N HIS A 179 -2.32 -2.75 -21.53
CA HIS A 179 -2.69 -3.27 -22.85
C HIS A 179 -3.24 -2.17 -23.77
N ASN A 180 -2.82 -2.12 -25.03
CA ASN A 180 -3.13 -1.02 -25.95
C ASN A 180 -4.53 -1.10 -26.56
N ASN A 181 -5.07 -2.28 -26.83
CA ASN A 181 -6.34 -2.50 -27.53
C ASN A 181 -7.49 -2.81 -26.57
N GLN A 182 -7.54 -2.14 -25.41
CA GLN A 182 -8.65 -2.31 -24.48
C GLN A 182 -9.96 -1.81 -25.09
N ASN A 183 -10.98 -2.65 -25.08
CA ASN A 183 -12.32 -2.30 -25.56
C ASN A 183 -13.39 -2.90 -24.65
N PRO A 184 -13.47 -2.47 -23.38
CA PRO A 184 -14.47 -2.98 -22.44
C PRO A 184 -15.87 -2.52 -22.87
N VAL A 185 -16.85 -3.43 -22.76
CA VAL A 185 -18.25 -3.13 -23.09
C VAL A 185 -18.95 -2.42 -21.93
N GLU A 186 -18.67 -2.84 -20.69
CA GLU A 186 -19.42 -2.40 -19.50
C GLU A 186 -18.64 -1.42 -18.60
N PHE A 187 -17.34 -1.23 -18.86
CA PHE A 187 -16.46 -0.41 -18.05
C PHE A 187 -15.91 0.78 -18.83
N LYS A 188 -15.56 1.85 -18.11
CA LYS A 188 -14.79 2.95 -18.72
C LYS A 188 -13.44 2.40 -19.19
N ASN A 189 -13.08 2.70 -20.44
CA ASN A 189 -11.79 2.32 -21.00
C ASN A 189 -10.65 3.00 -20.25
N ILE A 190 -9.78 2.21 -19.62
CA ILE A 190 -8.67 2.71 -18.79
C ILE A 190 -7.61 3.40 -19.64
N GLY A 191 -7.35 2.90 -20.85
CA GLY A 191 -6.40 3.52 -21.77
C GLY A 191 -6.79 4.97 -22.14
N THR A 192 -8.10 5.23 -22.34
CA THR A 192 -8.62 6.60 -22.54
C THR A 192 -8.41 7.47 -21.30
N GLY A 193 -8.58 6.88 -20.12
CA GLY A 193 -8.32 7.59 -18.86
C GLY A 193 -6.84 7.96 -18.69
N PHE A 194 -5.91 7.12 -19.11
CA PHE A 194 -4.48 7.47 -19.11
C PHE A 194 -4.13 8.60 -20.07
N GLN A 195 -4.80 8.67 -21.23
CA GLN A 195 -4.64 9.81 -22.14
C GLN A 195 -5.09 11.11 -21.46
N GLU A 196 -6.26 11.10 -20.82
CA GLU A 196 -6.78 12.24 -20.05
C GLU A 196 -5.79 12.70 -18.96
N ILE A 197 -5.26 11.78 -18.17
CA ILE A 197 -4.24 12.07 -17.15
C ILE A 197 -3.00 12.70 -17.79
N GLY A 198 -2.51 12.11 -18.89
CA GLY A 198 -1.35 12.61 -19.62
C GLY A 198 -1.52 14.03 -20.15
N GLU A 199 -2.71 14.38 -20.65
CA GLU A 199 -3.03 15.73 -21.12
C GLU A 199 -3.05 16.75 -19.97
N ILE A 200 -3.68 16.40 -18.84
CA ILE A 200 -3.73 17.28 -17.65
C ILE A 200 -2.33 17.47 -17.08
N ALA A 201 -1.60 16.40 -16.87
CA ALA A 201 -0.25 16.42 -16.34
C ALA A 201 0.70 17.24 -17.22
N LYS A 202 0.59 17.12 -18.55
CA LYS A 202 1.36 17.91 -19.52
C LYS A 202 1.04 19.40 -19.43
N LYS A 203 -0.24 19.78 -19.29
CA LYS A 203 -0.64 21.17 -19.11
C LYS A 203 -0.08 21.79 -17.83
N GLY A 204 -0.01 20.99 -16.74
CA GLY A 204 0.57 21.40 -15.46
C GLY A 204 2.10 21.33 -15.42
N ASN A 205 2.76 20.89 -16.50
CA ASN A 205 4.20 20.61 -16.54
C ASN A 205 4.65 19.53 -15.53
N HIS A 206 3.77 18.58 -15.23
CA HIS A 206 4.02 17.44 -14.36
C HIS A 206 4.04 16.15 -15.21
N PRO A 207 5.16 15.45 -15.36
CA PRO A 207 5.21 14.28 -16.24
C PRO A 207 4.35 13.14 -15.66
N PHE A 208 3.54 12.51 -16.52
CA PHE A 208 2.89 11.23 -16.21
C PHE A 208 3.77 10.08 -16.65
N LEU A 209 4.11 9.19 -15.72
CA LEU A 209 4.98 8.05 -15.96
C LEU A 209 4.22 6.73 -15.76
N ILE A 210 4.34 5.82 -16.74
CA ILE A 210 3.81 4.46 -16.64
C ILE A 210 4.99 3.48 -16.76
N LEU A 211 5.28 2.75 -15.70
CA LEU A 211 6.31 1.72 -15.64
C LEU A 211 5.67 0.35 -15.43
N ALA A 212 6.05 -0.61 -16.25
CA ALA A 212 5.62 -1.99 -16.16
C ALA A 212 6.79 -2.90 -15.83
N CYS A 213 6.58 -3.86 -14.92
CA CYS A 213 7.60 -4.82 -14.55
C CYS A 213 7.91 -5.77 -15.70
N GLY A 214 9.18 -5.84 -16.12
CA GLY A 214 9.63 -6.66 -17.23
C GLY A 214 9.40 -8.15 -17.02
N ARG A 215 9.56 -8.66 -15.79
CA ARG A 215 9.25 -10.04 -15.46
C ARG A 215 7.75 -10.31 -15.58
N SER A 216 6.91 -9.49 -14.94
CA SER A 216 5.44 -9.63 -15.04
C SER A 216 4.97 -9.55 -16.49
N ALA A 217 5.60 -8.70 -17.30
CA ALA A 217 5.33 -8.58 -18.72
C ALA A 217 5.73 -9.86 -19.50
N SER A 218 6.90 -10.43 -19.20
CA SER A 218 7.36 -11.68 -19.85
C SER A 218 6.45 -12.85 -19.57
N GLU A 219 6.11 -13.06 -18.32
CA GLU A 219 5.26 -14.17 -17.86
C GLU A 219 3.84 -14.11 -18.44
N ARG A 220 3.37 -12.92 -18.84
CA ARG A 220 2.03 -12.69 -19.44
C ARG A 220 2.05 -12.43 -20.93
N GLY A 221 3.20 -12.71 -21.58
CA GLY A 221 3.31 -12.65 -23.05
C GLY A 221 3.40 -11.24 -23.64
N TYR A 222 3.69 -10.23 -22.83
CA TYR A 222 3.87 -8.84 -23.31
C TYR A 222 5.26 -8.57 -23.90
N ASN A 223 6.23 -9.43 -23.67
CA ASN A 223 7.57 -9.26 -24.20
C ASN A 223 7.66 -9.71 -25.63
N THR A 224 8.24 -8.87 -26.46
CA THR A 224 8.58 -9.24 -27.82
C THR A 224 10.08 -9.13 -28.09
N TRP A 225 10.79 -8.30 -27.38
CA TRP A 225 12.22 -8.09 -27.63
C TRP A 225 12.95 -7.47 -26.44
N ASN A 226 14.20 -7.88 -26.22
CA ASN A 226 15.11 -7.30 -25.25
C ASN A 226 16.38 -6.83 -25.95
N ASP A 227 16.72 -5.56 -25.90
CA ASP A 227 17.85 -4.96 -26.57
C ASP A 227 19.22 -5.26 -25.91
N GLY A 228 19.25 -6.11 -24.91
CA GLY A 228 20.45 -6.42 -24.13
C GLY A 228 20.92 -5.28 -23.19
N LYS A 229 20.25 -4.12 -23.25
CA LYS A 229 20.51 -2.95 -22.39
C LYS A 229 19.47 -2.78 -21.30
N GLY A 230 18.63 -3.79 -21.10
CA GLY A 230 17.52 -3.76 -20.13
C GLY A 230 16.26 -3.05 -20.61
N MET A 231 16.19 -2.66 -21.87
CA MET A 231 14.96 -2.17 -22.49
C MET A 231 14.18 -3.34 -23.07
N VAL A 232 12.94 -3.46 -22.65
CA VAL A 232 11.99 -4.43 -23.16
C VAL A 232 10.91 -3.67 -23.91
N THR A 233 10.61 -4.07 -25.13
CA THR A 233 9.55 -3.49 -25.95
C THR A 233 8.42 -4.49 -26.13
N SER A 234 7.22 -3.98 -26.31
CA SER A 234 6.03 -4.76 -26.59
C SER A 234 5.16 -4.02 -27.59
N THR A 235 4.57 -4.75 -28.53
CA THR A 235 3.56 -4.22 -29.46
C THR A 235 2.16 -4.23 -28.84
N CYS A 236 2.01 -4.85 -27.67
CA CYS A 236 0.72 -5.02 -26.99
C CYS A 236 0.47 -3.97 -25.88
N THR A 237 1.44 -3.12 -25.57
CA THR A 237 1.27 -2.06 -24.55
C THR A 237 1.02 -0.71 -25.19
N ILE A 238 0.35 0.19 -24.45
CA ILE A 238 0.22 1.60 -24.86
C ILE A 238 1.59 2.24 -25.00
N ASP A 239 1.74 3.19 -25.93
CA ASP A 239 3.04 3.82 -26.28
C ASP A 239 3.71 4.52 -25.10
N SER A 240 2.93 5.07 -24.17
CA SER A 240 3.44 5.73 -22.96
C SER A 240 4.01 4.77 -21.93
N CYS A 241 3.72 3.47 -22.02
CA CYS A 241 4.21 2.46 -21.10
C CYS A 241 5.67 2.10 -21.38
N LYS A 242 6.48 2.10 -20.32
CA LYS A 242 7.89 1.67 -20.38
C LYS A 242 8.04 0.38 -19.57
N ILE A 243 8.32 -0.72 -20.25
CA ILE A 243 8.64 -1.99 -19.58
C ILE A 243 10.08 -1.91 -19.08
N ARG A 244 10.28 -2.17 -17.78
CA ARG A 244 11.59 -2.03 -17.11
C ARG A 244 11.80 -3.16 -16.11
N HIS A 245 13.06 -3.47 -15.81
CA HIS A 245 13.40 -4.37 -14.71
C HIS A 245 12.89 -3.82 -13.38
N LEU A 246 12.61 -4.73 -12.44
CA LEU A 246 12.06 -4.37 -11.13
C LEU A 246 12.93 -3.38 -10.36
N ASN A 247 14.27 -3.48 -10.47
CA ASN A 247 15.19 -2.53 -9.85
C ASN A 247 14.98 -1.08 -10.32
N ILE A 248 14.57 -0.85 -11.58
CA ILE A 248 14.27 0.50 -12.09
C ILE A 248 12.97 1.03 -11.45
N ILE A 249 11.96 0.17 -11.33
CA ILE A 249 10.71 0.51 -10.63
C ILE A 249 11.01 0.86 -9.18
N VAL A 250 11.79 0.03 -8.51
CA VAL A 250 12.18 0.24 -7.11
C VAL A 250 13.02 1.50 -6.92
N ASN A 251 13.95 1.80 -7.83
CA ASN A 251 14.69 3.06 -7.79
C ASN A 251 13.75 4.26 -7.94
N ARG A 252 12.74 4.15 -8.78
CA ARG A 252 11.74 5.19 -8.93
C ARG A 252 10.88 5.32 -7.67
N PHE A 253 10.44 4.18 -7.13
CA PHE A 253 9.75 4.08 -5.85
C PHE A 253 10.54 4.76 -4.70
N ARG A 254 11.86 4.65 -4.68
CA ARG A 254 12.73 5.30 -3.69
C ARG A 254 12.60 6.84 -3.72
N HIS A 255 12.43 7.42 -4.92
CA HIS A 255 12.39 8.87 -5.13
C HIS A 255 10.96 9.45 -5.17
N SER A 256 9.92 8.62 -5.21
CA SER A 256 8.54 9.09 -5.13
C SER A 256 8.20 9.46 -3.69
N HIS A 257 7.55 10.59 -3.50
CA HIS A 257 7.23 11.08 -2.15
C HIS A 257 6.09 10.29 -1.50
N CYS A 258 5.02 10.01 -2.24
CA CYS A 258 3.91 9.20 -1.78
C CYS A 258 3.73 7.96 -2.67
N ILE A 259 3.60 6.79 -2.07
CA ILE A 259 3.25 5.56 -2.78
C ILE A 259 1.95 5.01 -2.19
N LEU A 260 0.99 4.82 -3.07
CA LEU A 260 -0.28 4.18 -2.79
C LEU A 260 -0.39 2.87 -3.59
N GLY A 261 -1.40 2.10 -3.30
CA GLY A 261 -1.72 0.85 -3.97
C GLY A 261 -3.16 0.47 -3.69
N GLU A 262 -3.53 -0.75 -3.99
CA GLU A 262 -4.88 -1.27 -3.73
C GLU A 262 -5.19 -1.31 -2.22
N SER A 263 -4.17 -1.59 -1.41
CA SER A 263 -4.17 -1.37 0.03
C SER A 263 -2.80 -0.85 0.44
N ALA A 264 -2.76 0.30 1.08
CA ALA A 264 -1.51 1.00 1.38
C ALA A 264 -1.64 1.90 2.61
N GLY A 265 -0.50 2.24 3.20
CA GLY A 265 -0.41 3.22 4.28
C GLY A 265 0.82 4.10 4.16
N LEU A 266 0.71 5.31 4.68
CA LEU A 266 1.80 6.25 4.86
C LEU A 266 1.77 6.74 6.30
N ILE A 267 2.84 6.46 7.03
CA ILE A 267 2.98 6.76 8.46
C ILE A 267 4.07 7.80 8.67
N ASP A 268 3.76 8.84 9.44
CA ASP A 268 4.72 9.80 9.94
C ASP A 268 5.43 9.23 11.17
N ILE A 269 6.74 8.99 11.05
CA ILE A 269 7.59 8.50 12.14
C ILE A 269 8.58 9.55 12.65
N SER A 270 8.48 10.79 12.17
CA SER A 270 9.41 11.89 12.52
C SER A 270 9.39 12.27 14.00
N HIS A 271 8.27 12.03 14.65
CA HIS A 271 8.05 12.37 16.07
C HIS A 271 8.69 11.39 17.07
N ILE A 272 9.11 10.21 16.62
CA ILE A 272 9.75 9.18 17.46
C ILE A 272 11.28 9.34 17.47
N LEU A 273 11.82 10.18 16.59
CA LEU A 273 13.25 10.47 16.59
C LEU A 273 13.64 11.15 17.91
N PRO A 274 14.71 10.69 18.61
CA PRO A 274 15.15 11.29 19.86
C PRO A 274 15.35 12.81 19.66
N THR A 275 14.64 13.60 20.45
CA THR A 275 14.78 15.04 20.52
C THR A 275 16.25 15.36 20.83
N GLY A 276 17.05 15.72 19.84
CA GLY A 276 18.47 16.06 20.00
C GLY A 276 19.30 16.05 18.73
N ARG A 277 18.87 15.41 17.66
CA ARG A 277 19.53 15.55 16.36
C ARG A 277 18.86 16.64 15.54
N ILE A 278 19.31 17.87 15.73
CA ILE A 278 19.07 18.95 14.77
C ILE A 278 19.93 18.62 13.56
N LEU A 279 19.31 18.02 12.53
CA LEU A 279 19.94 17.79 11.22
C LEU A 279 20.01 19.14 10.50
N TRP A 280 21.06 19.93 10.77
CA TRP A 280 21.43 21.12 10.01
C TRP A 280 22.29 20.78 8.79
N GLU A 281 22.46 19.51 8.41
CA GLU A 281 23.20 19.12 7.23
C GLU A 281 22.28 18.83 6.07
N LYS A 282 22.65 19.40 4.91
CA LYS A 282 22.03 19.31 3.57
C LYS A 282 20.99 18.19 3.43
N LYS A 283 19.81 18.56 3.00
CA LYS A 283 18.72 17.68 2.51
C LYS A 283 19.20 16.78 1.35
N GLU A 284 20.03 15.82 1.62
CA GLU A 284 20.00 14.61 0.82
C GLU A 284 18.68 13.91 1.19
N SER A 285 17.86 13.63 0.21
CA SER A 285 16.57 13.00 0.40
C SER A 285 16.78 11.71 1.20
N ILE A 286 16.36 11.73 2.47
CA ILE A 286 16.41 10.56 3.34
C ILE A 286 15.51 9.51 2.68
N PRO A 287 16.02 8.32 2.33
CA PRO A 287 15.20 7.30 1.71
C PRO A 287 14.06 6.91 2.66
N PRO A 288 12.85 6.72 2.16
CA PRO A 288 11.74 6.21 2.97
C PRO A 288 12.04 4.80 3.44
N SER A 289 11.51 4.41 4.59
CA SER A 289 11.40 3.00 4.97
C SER A 289 10.15 2.37 4.37
N LEU A 290 10.17 1.05 4.21
CA LEU A 290 9.09 0.28 3.63
C LEU A 290 8.70 -0.88 4.56
N VAL A 291 7.41 -1.06 4.77
CA VAL A 291 6.83 -2.26 5.38
C VAL A 291 5.94 -2.95 4.35
N LEU A 292 6.21 -4.21 4.12
CA LEU A 292 5.40 -5.09 3.29
C LEU A 292 4.63 -6.06 4.17
N MET A 293 3.31 -6.00 4.07
CA MET A 293 2.39 -6.91 4.74
C MET A 293 2.07 -8.06 3.78
N ILE A 294 2.54 -9.25 4.06
CA ILE A 294 2.22 -10.46 3.28
C ILE A 294 1.01 -11.11 3.93
N THR A 295 -0.13 -10.99 3.26
CA THR A 295 -1.44 -11.41 3.78
C THR A 295 -2.04 -12.59 3.04
N HIS A 296 -1.49 -12.96 1.86
CA HIS A 296 -1.99 -14.05 1.03
C HIS A 296 -1.21 -15.33 1.23
N THR A 297 -1.88 -16.46 0.96
CA THR A 297 -1.23 -17.78 0.96
C THR A 297 -0.13 -17.87 -0.08
N PRO A 298 0.96 -18.63 0.17
CA PRO A 298 1.89 -18.99 -0.90
C PRO A 298 1.17 -19.87 -1.94
N TYR A 299 1.59 -19.82 -3.19
CA TYR A 299 1.13 -20.66 -4.30
C TYR A 299 -0.34 -20.50 -4.74
N GLY A 300 -1.21 -19.90 -3.94
CA GLY A 300 -2.61 -19.64 -4.34
C GLY A 300 -2.74 -18.50 -5.35
N THR A 301 -1.91 -17.48 -5.17
CA THR A 301 -1.77 -16.31 -6.05
C THR A 301 -0.30 -15.91 -6.13
N GLU A 302 0.06 -15.03 -7.06
CA GLU A 302 1.43 -14.49 -7.12
C GLU A 302 1.72 -13.41 -6.05
N HIS A 303 0.74 -13.03 -5.22
CA HIS A 303 0.90 -11.92 -4.28
C HIS A 303 2.05 -12.13 -3.31
N THR A 304 2.11 -13.29 -2.65
CA THR A 304 3.20 -13.62 -1.69
C THR A 304 4.57 -13.57 -2.37
N PHE A 305 4.70 -14.23 -3.51
CA PHE A 305 5.95 -14.23 -4.28
C PHE A 305 6.30 -12.81 -4.74
N GLY A 306 5.32 -12.09 -5.28
CA GLY A 306 5.47 -10.71 -5.74
C GLY A 306 5.88 -9.76 -4.62
N GLY A 307 5.24 -9.84 -3.46
CA GLY A 307 5.60 -9.04 -2.28
C GLY A 307 7.03 -9.31 -1.81
N LEU A 308 7.42 -10.58 -1.71
CA LEU A 308 8.80 -10.96 -1.37
C LEU A 308 9.82 -10.45 -2.40
N ALA A 309 9.58 -10.66 -3.69
CA ALA A 309 10.46 -10.20 -4.75
C ALA A 309 10.59 -8.67 -4.76
N PHE A 310 9.49 -7.95 -4.52
CA PHE A 310 9.49 -6.49 -4.40
C PHE A 310 10.28 -6.03 -3.18
N GLY A 311 10.07 -6.64 -2.01
CA GLY A 311 10.80 -6.32 -0.78
C GLY A 311 12.30 -6.58 -0.89
N ILE A 312 12.69 -7.71 -1.45
CA ILE A 312 14.10 -8.05 -1.70
C ILE A 312 14.74 -7.03 -2.65
N ALA A 313 14.05 -6.65 -3.73
CA ALA A 313 14.54 -5.64 -4.66
C ALA A 313 14.70 -4.27 -4.00
N CYS A 314 13.77 -3.88 -3.12
CA CYS A 314 13.86 -2.65 -2.32
C CYS A 314 15.08 -2.68 -1.40
N ALA A 315 15.28 -3.77 -0.65
CA ALA A 315 16.42 -3.94 0.24
C ALA A 315 17.76 -3.90 -0.50
N HIS A 316 17.87 -4.57 -1.65
CA HIS A 316 19.07 -4.50 -2.52
C HIS A 316 19.31 -3.10 -3.07
N SER A 317 18.28 -2.28 -3.21
CA SER A 317 18.40 -0.88 -3.63
C SER A 317 18.69 0.07 -2.46
N GLY A 318 18.96 -0.45 -1.27
CA GLY A 318 19.28 0.33 -0.07
C GLY A 318 18.06 0.99 0.60
N ILE A 319 16.85 0.48 0.34
CA ILE A 319 15.66 0.88 1.07
C ILE A 319 15.51 -0.06 2.26
N ALA A 320 15.52 0.48 3.48
CA ALA A 320 15.27 -0.30 4.67
C ALA A 320 13.84 -0.88 4.63
N THR A 321 13.76 -2.20 4.56
CA THR A 321 12.53 -2.93 4.25
C THR A 321 12.21 -3.93 5.35
N ARG A 322 10.98 -3.92 5.84
CA ARG A 322 10.42 -4.92 6.73
C ARG A 322 9.37 -5.73 5.98
N VAL A 323 9.48 -7.04 6.03
CA VAL A 323 8.46 -7.95 5.51
C VAL A 323 7.80 -8.64 6.70
N ILE A 324 6.50 -8.49 6.83
CA ILE A 324 5.72 -9.02 7.93
C ILE A 324 4.70 -10.01 7.37
N PHE A 325 4.83 -11.27 7.76
CA PHE A 325 3.88 -12.32 7.43
C PHE A 325 2.75 -12.34 8.47
N LEU A 326 1.53 -12.14 8.01
CA LEU A 326 0.33 -12.14 8.85
C LEU A 326 -0.87 -12.68 8.07
N GLU A 327 -1.98 -12.90 8.75
CA GLU A 327 -3.15 -13.53 8.15
C GLU A 327 -2.75 -14.86 7.44
N ASP A 328 -3.18 -15.09 6.20
CA ASP A 328 -2.81 -16.29 5.44
C ASP A 328 -1.36 -16.29 4.94
N GLY A 329 -0.70 -15.15 4.97
CA GLY A 329 0.72 -15.03 4.62
C GLY A 329 1.63 -15.92 5.48
N ILE A 330 1.20 -16.26 6.71
CA ILE A 330 1.97 -17.15 7.62
C ILE A 330 2.16 -18.55 7.06
N TYR A 331 1.29 -19.01 6.15
CA TYR A 331 1.45 -20.32 5.50
C TYR A 331 2.76 -20.42 4.70
N SER A 332 3.36 -19.29 4.33
CA SER A 332 4.70 -19.24 3.74
C SER A 332 5.79 -19.77 4.67
N LEU A 333 5.52 -19.76 5.97
CA LEU A 333 6.47 -20.13 7.03
C LEU A 333 6.15 -21.47 7.67
N THR A 334 5.10 -22.17 7.25
CA THR A 334 4.62 -23.41 7.84
C THR A 334 5.02 -24.63 7.02
N GLY A 335 5.11 -25.79 7.66
CA GLY A 335 5.42 -27.06 6.99
C GLY A 335 6.81 -27.11 6.35
N ASN A 336 7.03 -28.12 5.53
CA ASN A 336 8.24 -28.26 4.70
C ASN A 336 7.77 -28.17 3.25
N GLN A 337 8.05 -27.03 2.60
CA GLN A 337 7.67 -26.81 1.22
C GLN A 337 8.66 -27.52 0.30
N GLU A 338 8.19 -28.47 -0.47
CA GLU A 338 8.98 -29.21 -1.45
C GLU A 338 8.52 -28.82 -2.85
N THR A 339 9.48 -28.46 -3.69
CA THR A 339 9.28 -28.24 -5.11
C THR A 339 10.12 -29.26 -5.87
N GLU A 340 9.56 -29.88 -6.89
CA GLU A 340 10.31 -30.78 -7.75
C GLU A 340 11.43 -30.04 -8.47
N PRO A 341 12.56 -30.70 -8.81
CA PRO A 341 13.67 -30.04 -9.48
C PRO A 341 13.29 -29.38 -10.81
N ASP A 342 12.29 -29.92 -11.50
CA ASP A 342 11.78 -29.42 -12.79
C ASP A 342 10.58 -28.46 -12.62
N ASP A 343 10.16 -28.18 -11.39
CA ASP A 343 9.09 -27.24 -11.12
C ASP A 343 9.51 -25.82 -11.48
N ILE A 344 8.67 -25.18 -12.26
CA ILE A 344 8.80 -23.76 -12.58
C ILE A 344 8.47 -22.89 -11.36
N PHE A 345 7.82 -23.48 -10.34
CA PHE A 345 7.42 -22.76 -9.13
C PHE A 345 8.57 -22.54 -8.17
N PHE A 346 8.59 -21.32 -7.61
CA PHE A 346 9.60 -20.95 -6.63
C PHE A 346 9.25 -21.51 -5.26
N ASN A 347 10.21 -22.16 -4.62
CA ASN A 347 10.10 -22.51 -3.23
C ASN A 347 10.22 -21.24 -2.37
N ILE A 348 9.09 -20.79 -1.81
CA ILE A 348 9.00 -19.55 -1.02
C ILE A 348 9.92 -19.60 0.18
N GLN A 349 10.05 -20.75 0.87
CA GLN A 349 10.93 -20.89 2.04
C GLN A 349 12.41 -20.72 1.65
N LYS A 350 12.83 -21.25 0.51
CA LYS A 350 14.20 -21.04 0.01
C LYS A 350 14.47 -19.57 -0.33
N ILE A 351 13.47 -18.84 -0.84
CA ILE A 351 13.59 -17.40 -1.11
C ILE A 351 13.74 -16.63 0.20
N ILE A 352 12.93 -16.95 1.21
CA ILE A 352 12.99 -16.34 2.54
C ILE A 352 14.35 -16.58 3.17
N ASP A 353 14.86 -17.82 3.17
CA ASP A 353 16.16 -18.18 3.71
C ASP A 353 17.30 -17.43 3.01
N ALA A 354 17.27 -17.38 1.68
CA ALA A 354 18.28 -16.66 0.89
C ALA A 354 18.25 -15.14 1.13
N ALA A 355 17.09 -14.58 1.40
CA ALA A 355 16.89 -13.16 1.66
C ALA A 355 17.35 -12.74 3.08
N GLY A 356 17.34 -13.65 4.05
CA GLY A 356 17.62 -13.37 5.48
C GLY A 356 19.01 -12.87 5.80
N GLY A 357 19.94 -12.82 4.83
CA GLY A 357 21.29 -12.25 4.99
C GLY A 357 21.44 -10.80 4.54
N ASN A 358 20.40 -10.15 4.04
CA ASN A 358 20.46 -8.76 3.56
C ASN A 358 20.29 -7.79 4.74
N GLU A 359 21.29 -6.91 4.96
CA GLU A 359 21.30 -5.94 6.05
C GLU A 359 20.15 -4.92 6.03
N ASN A 360 19.55 -4.66 4.86
CA ASN A 360 18.42 -3.76 4.69
C ASN A 360 17.06 -4.48 4.74
N LEU A 361 17.02 -5.79 5.04
CA LEU A 361 15.81 -6.59 5.07
C LEU A 361 15.61 -7.24 6.43
N GLU A 362 14.51 -6.90 7.07
CA GLU A 362 14.05 -7.53 8.30
C GLU A 362 12.79 -8.37 8.02
N LEU A 363 12.75 -9.61 8.52
CA LEU A 363 11.66 -10.55 8.28
C LEU A 363 10.96 -10.89 9.60
N TYR A 364 9.63 -10.77 9.63
CA TYR A 364 8.83 -10.94 10.83
C TYR A 364 7.61 -11.83 10.59
N ALA A 365 7.19 -12.55 11.63
CA ALA A 365 5.99 -13.38 11.64
C ALA A 365 5.06 -12.97 12.78
N TYR A 366 3.82 -12.64 12.47
CA TYR A 366 2.84 -12.21 13.46
C TYR A 366 2.21 -13.40 14.17
N LEU A 367 2.57 -13.59 15.44
CA LEU A 367 2.18 -14.75 16.25
C LEU A 367 0.65 -14.97 16.35
N PRO A 368 -0.20 -13.92 16.55
CA PRO A 368 -1.63 -14.16 16.61
C PRO A 368 -2.22 -14.84 15.38
N SER A 369 -1.68 -14.56 14.18
CA SER A 369 -2.15 -15.24 12.96
C SER A 369 -1.86 -16.75 12.96
N PHE A 370 -0.76 -17.19 13.56
CA PHE A 370 -0.50 -18.63 13.77
C PHE A 370 -1.48 -19.26 14.75
N HIS A 371 -1.78 -18.57 15.86
CA HIS A 371 -2.74 -19.05 16.84
C HIS A 371 -4.14 -19.18 16.25
N ASN A 372 -4.59 -18.18 15.50
CA ASN A 372 -5.90 -18.19 14.86
C ASN A 372 -6.10 -19.36 13.89
N ARG A 373 -5.01 -19.84 13.28
CA ARG A 373 -5.02 -20.94 12.29
C ARG A 373 -4.57 -22.29 12.88
N ASN A 374 -4.21 -22.30 14.15
CA ASN A 374 -3.70 -23.48 14.85
C ASN A 374 -2.53 -24.14 14.10
N VAL A 375 -1.60 -23.34 13.57
CA VAL A 375 -0.40 -23.80 12.86
C VAL A 375 0.86 -23.29 13.55
N GLN A 376 2.01 -23.86 13.20
CA GLN A 376 3.31 -23.50 13.78
C GLN A 376 4.32 -23.14 12.68
N LYS A 377 5.22 -22.23 13.02
CA LYS A 377 6.34 -21.86 12.17
C LYS A 377 7.30 -23.05 12.02
N HIS A 378 7.75 -23.29 10.80
CA HIS A 378 8.72 -24.34 10.52
C HIS A 378 10.08 -24.02 11.15
N LYS A 379 10.72 -25.04 11.75
CA LYS A 379 11.97 -24.87 12.52
C LYS A 379 13.15 -24.29 11.70
N LYS A 380 13.14 -24.43 10.38
CA LYS A 380 14.18 -23.88 9.50
C LYS A 380 14.04 -22.37 9.23
N MET A 381 12.89 -21.76 9.56
CA MET A 381 12.63 -20.33 9.31
C MET A 381 13.24 -19.44 10.43
N ASN A 382 14.51 -19.65 10.74
CA ASN A 382 15.21 -18.94 11.85
C ASN A 382 15.49 -17.45 11.50
N ALA A 383 15.55 -17.09 10.22
CA ALA A 383 15.75 -15.71 9.78
C ALA A 383 14.51 -14.83 10.01
N VAL A 384 13.35 -15.45 10.31
CA VAL A 384 12.08 -14.75 10.52
C VAL A 384 11.83 -14.65 12.03
N LEU A 385 11.73 -13.45 12.55
CA LEU A 385 11.51 -13.19 13.97
C LEU A 385 10.01 -13.20 14.30
N ASP A 386 9.64 -13.81 15.41
CA ASP A 386 8.26 -13.84 15.89
C ASP A 386 7.93 -12.55 16.62
N ILE A 387 6.77 -11.94 16.30
CA ILE A 387 6.31 -10.69 16.90
C ILE A 387 4.87 -10.80 17.37
N GLY A 388 4.58 -10.10 18.47
CA GLY A 388 3.23 -9.87 18.98
C GLY A 388 2.68 -8.49 18.59
N PRO A 389 1.46 -8.14 19.06
CA PRO A 389 0.83 -6.86 18.73
C PRO A 389 1.64 -5.62 19.14
N GLY A 390 2.32 -5.71 20.29
CA GLY A 390 3.14 -4.61 20.79
C GLY A 390 4.37 -4.34 19.93
N GLU A 391 5.06 -5.41 19.50
CA GLU A 391 6.19 -5.31 18.58
C GLU A 391 5.75 -4.86 17.20
N LEU A 392 4.62 -5.36 16.69
CA LEU A 392 4.06 -4.90 15.42
C LEU A 392 3.79 -3.39 15.45
N THR A 393 3.20 -2.88 16.54
CA THR A 393 3.02 -1.43 16.71
C THR A 393 4.35 -0.69 16.68
N ALA A 394 5.35 -1.17 17.42
CA ALA A 394 6.67 -0.55 17.43
C ALA A 394 7.32 -0.54 16.05
N LEU A 395 7.23 -1.64 15.29
CA LEU A 395 7.76 -1.72 13.92
C LEU A 395 7.07 -0.76 12.96
N LEU A 396 5.76 -0.53 13.10
CA LEU A 396 5.04 0.37 12.21
C LEU A 396 5.32 1.85 12.50
N PHE A 397 5.59 2.20 13.74
CA PHE A 397 5.77 3.60 14.15
C PHE A 397 7.20 3.98 14.53
N SER A 398 8.18 3.12 14.26
CA SER A 398 9.60 3.44 14.45
C SER A 398 10.42 3.13 13.20
N PRO A 399 11.46 3.92 12.91
CA PRO A 399 12.36 3.61 11.80
C PRO A 399 13.09 2.28 12.04
N PRO A 400 13.51 1.58 10.98
CA PRO A 400 14.42 0.45 11.08
C PRO A 400 15.74 0.82 11.77
N HIS A 401 16.41 -0.15 12.36
CA HIS A 401 17.67 0.10 13.08
C HIS A 401 18.72 0.78 12.20
N GLY A 402 19.30 1.88 12.71
CA GLY A 402 20.38 2.61 12.02
C GLY A 402 19.91 3.51 10.87
N VAL A 403 18.62 3.57 10.60
CA VAL A 403 18.04 4.35 9.51
C VAL A 403 17.34 5.59 10.08
N THR A 404 17.61 6.75 9.47
CA THR A 404 16.82 7.96 9.68
C THR A 404 15.78 8.03 8.55
N ALA A 405 14.50 7.88 8.88
CA ALA A 405 13.41 8.09 7.95
C ALA A 405 12.36 8.97 8.63
N ASN A 406 11.77 9.89 7.88
CA ASN A 406 10.72 10.76 8.41
C ASN A 406 9.34 10.12 8.28
N HIS A 407 9.18 9.21 7.33
CA HIS A 407 7.94 8.49 7.09
C HIS A 407 8.20 7.06 6.65
N GLN A 408 7.20 6.21 6.86
CA GLN A 408 7.20 4.81 6.51
C GLN A 408 6.03 4.50 5.59
N ARG A 409 6.31 3.79 4.53
CA ARG A 409 5.31 3.32 3.56
C ARG A 409 4.90 1.90 3.89
N ILE A 410 3.62 1.61 3.76
CA ILE A 410 3.07 0.27 3.97
C ILE A 410 2.39 -0.16 2.68
N LEU A 411 2.68 -1.37 2.21
CA LEU A 411 2.00 -2.01 1.09
C LEU A 411 1.55 -3.41 1.50
N PHE A 412 0.40 -3.83 0.99
CA PHE A 412 -0.19 -5.15 1.25
C PHE A 412 -0.10 -6.03 -0.01
N PHE A 413 0.31 -7.27 0.20
CA PHE A 413 0.43 -8.33 -0.81
C PHE A 413 -0.21 -9.63 -0.36
#